data_c0078e4bc5288b3da125449c215ec0f5
#
_entry.id   c0078e4bc5288b3da125449c215ec0f5
#
_cell.length_a   1.000
_cell.length_b   1.000
_cell.length_c   1.000
_cell.angle_alpha   90.00
_cell.angle_beta   90.00
_cell.angle_gamma   90.00
#
_symmetry.space_group_name_H-M   'P 1'
#
loop_
_entity.id
_entity.type
_entity.pdbx_description
1 polymer ?
#
loop_
_entity_poly.entity_id
_entity_poly.type
_entity_poly.pdbx_seq_one_letter_code
_entity_poly.pdbx_strand_id
1 'polypeptide(L)'
;MANKSKDNFDLSFCKNISLKIFNEVRELTRDIEGVTRESYGKGENITSNYLINLAKQNNLFIEIDKASNIYFSLNNNMNEKYILIGSHIDSVPMGGNFDGLAGVVAGLAILIEIKNKKILDLPNIKVLALRGEESAWYGINYIGSKSIFGLLNEKHLNLKHREKDLKLFEAMNKCQVDLNIIKSKKTLLDKKEILAFVEVHIEQGPVLIQKKWPAAIVTGIRGNFRYRNIICKGSAGHSGTIPRWLRNDAVF
;
A
#
# COMPACT_ATOMS: atom_id res chain seq x y z
N MET A 1 5.17 13.47 40.00
CA MET A 1 6.03 12.30 39.73
C MET A 1 5.87 11.94 38.27
N ALA A 2 6.55 12.60 37.37
CA ALA A 2 6.51 12.33 35.95
C ALA A 2 7.86 12.71 35.36
N ASN A 3 8.85 11.87 35.56
CA ASN A 3 10.13 12.00 34.88
C ASN A 3 10.89 10.67 34.98
N LYS A 4 10.36 9.62 34.34
CA LYS A 4 11.14 8.37 34.13
C LYS A 4 10.95 7.97 32.67
N SER A 5 12.11 7.84 32.04
CA SER A 5 12.40 7.31 30.73
C SER A 5 11.81 8.13 29.55
N LYS A 6 12.51 9.19 29.22
CA LYS A 6 12.80 9.42 27.80
C LYS A 6 13.69 8.25 27.39
N ASP A 7 13.08 7.08 27.16
CA ASP A 7 13.75 5.99 26.49
C ASP A 7 14.13 6.54 25.13
N ASN A 8 15.41 6.85 24.98
CA ASN A 8 15.93 7.54 23.82
C ASN A 8 15.86 6.61 22.62
N PHE A 9 14.77 6.71 21.86
CA PHE A 9 14.73 6.16 20.50
C PHE A 9 15.97 6.63 19.76
N ASP A 10 16.73 5.70 19.21
CA ASP A 10 17.86 6.04 18.36
C ASP A 10 17.36 6.39 16.95
N LEU A 11 17.09 7.68 16.74
CA LEU A 11 16.65 8.17 15.45
C LEU A 11 17.69 7.93 14.34
N SER A 12 18.98 7.87 14.68
CA SER A 12 20.04 7.54 13.72
C SER A 12 19.95 6.09 13.29
N PHE A 13 19.68 5.18 14.21
CA PHE A 13 19.43 3.77 13.91
C PHE A 13 18.19 3.64 13.01
N CYS A 14 17.06 4.24 13.38
CA CYS A 14 15.82 4.18 12.61
C CYS A 14 16.03 4.73 11.18
N LYS A 15 16.75 5.82 11.03
CA LYS A 15 17.12 6.39 9.73
C LYS A 15 17.95 5.40 8.91
N ASN A 16 19.00 4.84 9.50
CA ASN A 16 19.94 3.97 8.79
C ASN A 16 19.26 2.67 8.34
N ILE A 17 18.44 2.04 9.19
CA ILE A 17 17.70 0.83 8.81
C ILE A 17 16.67 1.13 7.73
N SER A 18 15.96 2.26 7.81
CA SER A 18 15.03 2.69 6.77
C SER A 18 15.71 2.90 5.42
N LEU A 19 16.84 3.60 5.40
CA LEU A 19 17.62 3.81 4.17
C LEU A 19 18.11 2.48 3.59
N LYS A 20 18.57 1.55 4.44
CA LYS A 20 18.98 0.20 4.02
C LYS A 20 17.81 -0.51 3.33
N ILE A 21 16.64 -0.56 3.96
CA ILE A 21 15.44 -1.22 3.41
C ILE A 21 15.06 -0.60 2.07
N PHE A 22 14.98 0.73 1.98
CA PHE A 22 14.63 1.41 0.73
C PHE A 22 15.61 1.11 -0.40
N ASN A 23 16.92 1.11 -0.13
CA ASN A 23 17.93 0.84 -1.12
C ASN A 23 17.87 -0.62 -1.60
N GLU A 24 17.77 -1.58 -0.68
CA GLU A 24 17.73 -3.00 -1.02
C GLU A 24 16.43 -3.36 -1.78
N VAL A 25 15.27 -2.88 -1.33
CA VAL A 25 14.00 -3.10 -2.06
C VAL A 25 14.03 -2.44 -3.44
N ARG A 26 14.61 -1.24 -3.55
CA ARG A 26 14.79 -0.57 -4.85
C ARG A 26 15.58 -1.43 -5.81
N GLU A 27 16.75 -1.91 -5.41
CA GLU A 27 17.60 -2.74 -6.28
C GLU A 27 16.92 -4.05 -6.68
N LEU A 28 16.16 -4.67 -5.76
CA LEU A 28 15.42 -5.90 -6.03
C LEU A 28 14.21 -5.73 -6.96
N THR A 29 13.65 -4.52 -7.04
CA THR A 29 12.42 -4.23 -7.80
C THR A 29 12.62 -3.15 -8.86
N ARG A 30 13.88 -2.83 -9.18
CA ARG A 30 14.28 -1.83 -10.16
C ARG A 30 13.70 -2.13 -11.53
N ASP A 31 13.24 -1.09 -12.21
CA ASP A 31 12.77 -1.11 -13.59
C ASP A 31 13.61 -0.15 -14.45
N ILE A 32 13.23 0.07 -15.68
CA ILE A 32 13.90 1.02 -16.62
C ILE A 32 14.01 2.39 -15.96
N GLU A 33 12.90 2.89 -15.44
CA GLU A 33 12.84 4.07 -14.57
C GLU A 33 12.10 3.68 -13.29
N GLY A 34 12.59 4.12 -12.12
CA GLY A 34 11.93 3.81 -10.84
C GLY A 34 11.91 2.34 -10.45
N VAL A 35 10.81 1.90 -9.90
CA VAL A 35 10.57 0.52 -9.44
C VAL A 35 9.22 0.00 -9.94
N THR A 36 9.12 -1.33 -10.09
CA THR A 36 7.86 -1.98 -10.44
C THR A 36 7.56 -3.11 -9.46
N ARG A 37 6.54 -2.87 -8.61
CA ARG A 37 6.02 -3.82 -7.62
C ARG A 37 4.55 -4.11 -7.95
N GLU A 38 4.34 -4.93 -8.94
CA GLU A 38 3.04 -5.32 -9.49
C GLU A 38 2.13 -5.94 -8.41
N SER A 39 0.92 -5.43 -8.24
CA SER A 39 -0.08 -5.94 -7.29
C SER A 39 -0.30 -7.44 -7.46
N TYR A 40 -0.09 -8.24 -6.41
CA TYR A 40 -0.10 -9.72 -6.43
C TYR A 40 0.83 -10.32 -7.50
N GLY A 41 1.90 -9.61 -7.86
CA GLY A 41 2.85 -10.00 -8.88
C GLY A 41 4.28 -10.18 -8.35
N LYS A 42 5.24 -10.26 -9.29
CA LYS A 42 6.62 -10.60 -8.97
C LYS A 42 7.29 -9.59 -8.04
N GLY A 43 7.22 -8.29 -8.35
CA GLY A 43 7.92 -7.26 -7.58
C GLY A 43 7.36 -7.12 -6.17
N GLU A 44 6.04 -7.19 -6.01
CA GLU A 44 5.40 -7.19 -4.70
C GLU A 44 5.77 -8.44 -3.88
N ASN A 45 5.84 -9.64 -4.50
CA ASN A 45 6.27 -10.87 -3.83
C ASN A 45 7.74 -10.79 -3.39
N ILE A 46 8.63 -10.21 -4.20
CA ILE A 46 10.02 -9.98 -3.83
C ILE A 46 10.10 -9.09 -2.59
N THR A 47 9.35 -7.99 -2.60
CA THR A 47 9.28 -7.06 -1.46
C THR A 47 8.73 -7.75 -0.21
N SER A 48 7.64 -8.52 -0.33
CA SER A 48 7.07 -9.30 0.76
C SER A 48 8.11 -10.24 1.38
N ASN A 49 8.81 -11.01 0.57
CA ASN A 49 9.83 -11.95 1.03
C ASN A 49 11.01 -11.25 1.69
N TYR A 50 11.43 -10.11 1.16
CA TYR A 50 12.48 -9.30 1.77
C TYR A 50 12.07 -8.82 3.18
N LEU A 51 10.86 -8.26 3.33
CA LEU A 51 10.36 -7.77 4.62
C LEU A 51 10.18 -8.92 5.64
N ILE A 52 9.69 -10.07 5.20
CA ILE A 52 9.58 -11.28 6.02
C ILE A 52 10.97 -11.72 6.53
N ASN A 53 11.98 -11.76 5.65
CA ASN A 53 13.34 -12.16 6.03
C ASN A 53 13.96 -11.14 7.01
N LEU A 54 13.77 -9.85 6.75
CA LEU A 54 14.21 -8.79 7.66
C LEU A 54 13.58 -8.94 9.06
N ALA A 55 12.28 -9.19 9.12
CA ALA A 55 11.56 -9.39 10.37
C ALA A 55 12.07 -10.63 11.13
N LYS A 56 12.33 -11.74 10.44
CA LYS A 56 12.94 -12.95 11.02
C LYS A 56 14.31 -12.68 11.62
N GLN A 57 15.16 -11.96 10.87
CA GLN A 57 16.51 -11.59 11.34
C GLN A 57 16.47 -10.72 12.61
N ASN A 58 15.40 -9.96 12.80
CA ASN A 58 15.20 -9.11 13.98
C ASN A 58 14.28 -9.74 15.03
N ASN A 59 14.00 -11.04 14.92
CA ASN A 59 13.17 -11.79 15.87
C ASN A 59 11.78 -11.17 16.09
N LEU A 60 11.18 -10.57 15.05
CA LEU A 60 9.81 -10.11 15.07
C LEU A 60 8.86 -11.28 14.78
N PHE A 61 7.66 -11.22 15.35
CA PHE A 61 6.58 -12.13 15.01
C PHE A 61 5.95 -11.73 13.67
N ILE A 62 5.59 -12.73 12.87
CA ILE A 62 5.06 -12.53 11.51
C ILE A 62 3.76 -13.32 11.39
N GLU A 63 2.70 -12.65 10.98
CA GLU A 63 1.42 -13.23 10.64
C GLU A 63 1.09 -12.87 9.19
N ILE A 64 0.58 -13.84 8.42
CA ILE A 64 0.11 -13.61 7.05
C ILE A 64 -1.38 -13.95 7.03
N ASP A 65 -2.21 -12.99 6.66
CA ASP A 65 -3.65 -13.19 6.59
C ASP A 65 -4.07 -14.02 5.36
N LYS A 66 -5.35 -14.33 5.28
CA LYS A 66 -5.92 -15.12 4.18
C LYS A 66 -5.96 -14.37 2.83
N ALA A 67 -5.64 -13.08 2.83
CA ALA A 67 -5.46 -12.27 1.63
C ALA A 67 -3.97 -12.04 1.29
N SER A 68 -3.07 -12.71 2.04
CA SER A 68 -1.61 -12.58 1.93
C SER A 68 -1.06 -11.19 2.27
N ASN A 69 -1.82 -10.36 3.03
CA ASN A 69 -1.24 -9.21 3.69
C ASN A 69 -0.36 -9.69 4.87
N ILE A 70 0.65 -8.92 5.22
CA ILE A 70 1.63 -9.33 6.22
C ILE A 70 1.54 -8.40 7.42
N TYR A 71 1.49 -9.00 8.60
CA TYR A 71 1.54 -8.29 9.88
C TYR A 71 2.84 -8.64 10.60
N PHE A 72 3.49 -7.63 11.16
CA PHE A 72 4.67 -7.76 11.98
C PHE A 72 4.39 -7.22 13.37
N SER A 73 4.89 -7.90 14.43
CA SER A 73 4.73 -7.46 15.82
C SER A 73 5.89 -7.92 16.68
N LEU A 74 5.94 -7.39 17.89
CA LEU A 74 6.98 -7.79 18.87
C LEU A 74 6.74 -9.19 19.44
N ASN A 75 5.49 -9.58 19.56
CA ASN A 75 5.05 -10.84 20.18
C ASN A 75 3.74 -11.32 19.53
N ASN A 76 3.28 -12.49 19.93
CA ASN A 76 2.05 -13.14 19.46
C ASN A 76 0.86 -12.89 20.41
N ASN A 77 0.71 -11.70 20.96
CA ASN A 77 -0.43 -11.38 21.83
C ASN A 77 -1.69 -11.15 20.99
N MET A 78 -2.42 -12.23 20.73
CA MET A 78 -3.62 -12.24 19.86
C MET A 78 -4.85 -11.58 20.50
N ASN A 79 -4.88 -11.42 21.83
CA ASN A 79 -6.08 -11.02 22.58
C ASN A 79 -6.05 -9.57 23.10
N GLU A 80 -5.06 -8.79 22.74
CA GLU A 80 -4.92 -7.43 23.22
C GLU A 80 -5.14 -6.43 22.09
N LYS A 81 -5.77 -5.30 22.43
CA LYS A 81 -5.91 -4.19 21.48
C LYS A 81 -4.55 -3.63 21.10
N TYR A 82 -4.42 -3.17 19.87
CA TYR A 82 -3.16 -2.71 19.32
C TYR A 82 -3.31 -1.44 18.46
N ILE A 83 -2.21 -0.72 18.34
CA ILE A 83 -2.05 0.32 17.32
C ILE A 83 -1.56 -0.36 16.04
N LEU A 84 -2.25 -0.11 14.94
CA LEU A 84 -1.88 -0.62 13.63
C LEU A 84 -1.16 0.50 12.86
N ILE A 85 0.08 0.25 12.45
CA ILE A 85 0.88 1.14 11.61
C ILE A 85 1.07 0.44 10.27
N GLY A 86 0.90 1.13 9.16
CA GLY A 86 1.16 0.46 7.89
C GLY A 86 0.75 1.26 6.68
N SER A 87 1.01 0.68 5.54
CA SER A 87 0.63 1.12 4.20
C SER A 87 0.78 -0.04 3.23
N HIS A 88 0.83 0.23 1.93
CA HIS A 88 0.96 -0.76 0.88
C HIS A 88 2.42 -0.99 0.44
N ILE A 89 2.67 -2.10 -0.24
CA ILE A 89 4.00 -2.48 -0.73
C ILE A 89 4.09 -2.58 -2.25
N ASP A 90 2.96 -2.61 -2.95
CA ASP A 90 2.93 -2.51 -4.40
C ASP A 90 3.22 -1.08 -4.89
N SER A 91 3.46 -0.93 -6.18
CA SER A 91 3.66 0.37 -6.85
C SER A 91 3.02 0.36 -8.22
N VAL A 92 2.79 1.52 -8.79
CA VAL A 92 2.52 1.65 -10.22
C VAL A 92 3.73 1.20 -11.05
N PRO A 93 3.57 0.88 -12.37
CA PRO A 93 4.70 0.62 -13.25
C PRO A 93 5.69 1.79 -13.25
N MET A 94 6.99 1.50 -13.17
CA MET A 94 8.06 2.51 -13.11
C MET A 94 7.81 3.60 -12.06
N GLY A 95 7.20 3.21 -10.93
CA GLY A 95 6.78 4.10 -9.87
C GLY A 95 7.88 4.55 -8.93
N GLY A 96 7.52 5.41 -7.97
CA GLY A 96 8.39 5.85 -6.89
C GLY A 96 8.69 4.72 -5.89
N ASN A 97 9.91 4.70 -5.39
CA ASN A 97 10.31 3.67 -4.42
C ASN A 97 9.64 3.84 -3.05
N PHE A 98 9.27 5.07 -2.69
CA PHE A 98 8.78 5.40 -1.35
C PHE A 98 7.27 5.29 -1.20
N ASP A 99 6.54 5.34 -2.32
CA ASP A 99 5.09 5.27 -2.33
C ASP A 99 4.60 3.99 -1.65
N GLY A 100 3.73 4.15 -0.66
CA GLY A 100 3.24 3.12 0.25
C GLY A 100 4.33 2.49 1.12
N LEU A 101 5.43 2.07 0.53
CA LEU A 101 6.51 1.40 1.24
C LEU A 101 7.03 2.21 2.44
N ALA A 102 6.97 3.55 2.40
CA ALA A 102 7.42 4.41 3.48
C ALA A 102 6.70 4.14 4.81
N GLY A 103 5.38 3.91 4.78
CA GLY A 103 4.59 3.60 5.97
C GLY A 103 4.96 2.27 6.60
N VAL A 104 5.20 1.25 5.77
CA VAL A 104 5.64 -0.07 6.24
C VAL A 104 7.05 -0.01 6.82
N VAL A 105 7.97 0.67 6.14
CA VAL A 105 9.37 0.83 6.59
C VAL A 105 9.44 1.61 7.90
N ALA A 106 8.68 2.70 8.03
CA ALA A 106 8.61 3.47 9.27
C ALA A 106 8.14 2.59 10.44
N GLY A 107 7.08 1.82 10.24
CA GLY A 107 6.57 0.89 11.25
C GLY A 107 7.60 -0.17 11.64
N LEU A 108 8.25 -0.80 10.66
CA LEU A 108 9.28 -1.82 10.91
C LEU A 108 10.50 -1.25 11.64
N ALA A 109 10.97 -0.06 11.26
CA ALA A 109 12.09 0.59 11.94
C ALA A 109 11.77 0.83 13.43
N ILE A 110 10.54 1.26 13.73
CA ILE A 110 10.04 1.44 15.10
C ILE A 110 10.02 0.10 15.85
N LEU A 111 9.45 -0.98 15.27
CA LEU A 111 9.39 -2.28 15.93
C LEU A 111 10.77 -2.84 16.23
N ILE A 112 11.70 -2.71 15.28
CA ILE A 112 13.08 -3.20 15.45
C ILE A 112 13.78 -2.41 16.54
N GLU A 113 13.62 -1.09 16.60
CA GLU A 113 14.22 -0.26 17.64
C GLU A 113 13.66 -0.57 19.03
N ILE A 114 12.33 -0.72 19.15
CA ILE A 114 11.69 -1.14 20.42
C ILE A 114 12.26 -2.48 20.88
N LYS A 115 12.42 -3.43 19.96
CA LYS A 115 12.97 -4.76 20.25
C LYS A 115 14.41 -4.68 20.74
N ASN A 116 15.25 -3.92 20.04
CA ASN A 116 16.68 -3.76 20.36
C ASN A 116 16.90 -3.08 21.70
N LYS A 117 16.13 -2.04 21.99
CA LYS A 117 16.22 -1.28 23.25
C LYS A 117 15.47 -1.93 24.40
N LYS A 118 14.70 -3.01 24.12
CA LYS A 118 13.84 -3.67 25.11
C LYS A 118 12.92 -2.68 25.84
N ILE A 119 12.33 -1.76 25.05
CA ILE A 119 11.40 -0.77 25.59
C ILE A 119 10.14 -1.50 26.06
N LEU A 120 9.80 -1.30 27.33
CA LEU A 120 8.64 -1.88 27.99
C LEU A 120 7.54 -0.82 28.14
N ASP A 121 6.35 -1.25 28.54
CA ASP A 121 5.21 -0.37 28.85
C ASP A 121 4.67 0.45 27.66
N LEU A 122 4.80 -0.11 26.45
CA LEU A 122 4.16 0.42 25.25
C LEU A 122 2.87 -0.34 24.95
N PRO A 123 1.89 0.32 24.33
CA PRO A 123 0.74 -0.39 23.75
C PRO A 123 1.23 -1.39 22.71
N ASN A 124 0.48 -2.46 22.48
CA ASN A 124 0.78 -3.37 21.40
C ASN A 124 0.78 -2.64 20.07
N ILE A 125 1.79 -2.91 19.26
CA ILE A 125 1.95 -2.34 17.92
C ILE A 125 2.02 -3.49 16.92
N LYS A 126 1.20 -3.42 15.87
CA LYS A 126 1.34 -4.25 14.69
C LYS A 126 1.68 -3.37 13.49
N VAL A 127 2.55 -3.85 12.62
CA VAL A 127 2.85 -3.20 11.34
C VAL A 127 2.20 -4.02 10.24
N LEU A 128 1.42 -3.38 9.39
CA LEU A 128 0.69 -4.00 8.29
C LEU A 128 1.30 -3.61 6.94
N ALA A 129 1.73 -4.59 6.19
CA ALA A 129 2.11 -4.45 4.80
C ALA A 129 0.95 -4.93 3.93
N LEU A 130 0.19 -3.99 3.39
CA LEU A 130 -0.95 -4.24 2.51
C LEU A 130 -0.49 -4.57 1.10
N ARG A 131 -1.23 -5.44 0.43
CA ARG A 131 -1.02 -5.81 -0.96
C ARG A 131 -2.05 -5.16 -1.87
N GLY A 132 -1.62 -4.83 -3.10
CA GLY A 132 -2.54 -4.43 -4.16
C GLY A 132 -3.37 -3.19 -3.85
N GLU A 133 -2.75 -2.12 -3.39
CA GLU A 133 -3.42 -0.83 -3.20
C GLU A 133 -3.68 -0.14 -4.54
N GLU A 134 -2.70 -0.21 -5.44
CA GLU A 134 -2.63 0.54 -6.68
C GLU A 134 -3.59 0.04 -7.75
N SER A 135 -4.38 0.95 -8.30
CA SER A 135 -5.33 0.62 -9.37
C SER A 135 -4.71 0.36 -10.74
N ALA A 136 -3.42 0.61 -10.90
CA ALA A 136 -2.72 0.56 -12.17
C ALA A 136 -2.77 -0.82 -12.84
N TRP A 137 -2.82 -1.90 -12.06
CA TRP A 137 -2.67 -3.26 -12.54
C TRP A 137 -3.99 -3.93 -12.94
N TYR A 138 -5.06 -3.72 -12.16
CA TYR A 138 -6.36 -4.37 -12.36
C TYR A 138 -7.53 -3.38 -12.49
N GLY A 139 -7.26 -2.06 -12.53
CA GLY A 139 -8.30 -1.05 -12.60
C GLY A 139 -9.14 -0.91 -11.32
N ILE A 140 -8.69 -1.52 -10.24
CA ILE A 140 -9.29 -1.42 -8.90
C ILE A 140 -8.19 -1.19 -7.87
N ASN A 141 -8.44 -0.28 -6.94
CA ASN A 141 -7.55 0.00 -5.81
C ASN A 141 -7.98 -0.73 -4.54
N TYR A 142 -7.06 -0.77 -3.55
CA TYR A 142 -7.32 -1.31 -2.20
C TYR A 142 -7.66 -2.80 -2.17
N ILE A 143 -7.05 -3.63 -3.02
CA ILE A 143 -7.39 -5.05 -3.13
C ILE A 143 -7.17 -5.76 -1.78
N GLY A 144 -6.01 -5.56 -1.16
CA GLY A 144 -5.66 -6.17 0.14
C GLY A 144 -6.59 -5.74 1.25
N SER A 145 -6.83 -4.44 1.43
CA SER A 145 -7.74 -3.95 2.47
C SER A 145 -9.21 -4.29 2.19
N LYS A 146 -9.64 -4.27 0.93
CA LYS A 146 -10.97 -4.79 0.56
C LYS A 146 -11.14 -6.26 0.89
N SER A 147 -10.08 -7.06 0.74
CA SER A 147 -10.09 -8.47 1.15
C SER A 147 -10.24 -8.61 2.66
N ILE A 148 -9.52 -7.81 3.44
CA ILE A 148 -9.62 -7.79 4.91
C ILE A 148 -11.06 -7.56 5.37
N PHE A 149 -11.78 -6.66 4.72
CA PHE A 149 -13.14 -6.28 5.12
C PHE A 149 -14.26 -6.99 4.34
N GLY A 150 -13.95 -8.04 3.55
CA GLY A 150 -14.95 -8.80 2.80
C GLY A 150 -15.63 -8.00 1.69
N LEU A 151 -14.97 -6.96 1.16
CA LEU A 151 -15.53 -6.04 0.16
C LEU A 151 -15.19 -6.43 -1.30
N LEU A 152 -14.35 -7.43 -1.52
CA LEU A 152 -14.14 -7.99 -2.85
C LEU A 152 -15.33 -8.86 -3.27
N ASN A 153 -15.69 -8.76 -4.53
CA ASN A 153 -16.75 -9.57 -5.14
C ASN A 153 -16.25 -10.25 -6.43
N GLU A 154 -17.07 -11.11 -7.02
CA GLU A 154 -16.70 -11.86 -8.22
C GLU A 154 -16.35 -10.97 -9.42
N LYS A 155 -17.00 -9.81 -9.56
CA LYS A 155 -16.64 -8.86 -10.63
C LYS A 155 -15.22 -8.37 -10.45
N HIS A 156 -14.82 -8.06 -9.20
CA HIS A 156 -13.46 -7.66 -8.89
C HIS A 156 -12.46 -8.77 -9.16
N LEU A 157 -12.75 -10.00 -8.72
CA LEU A 157 -11.86 -11.15 -8.91
C LEU A 157 -11.65 -11.52 -10.39
N ASN A 158 -12.61 -11.19 -11.26
CA ASN A 158 -12.51 -11.43 -12.70
C ASN A 158 -11.89 -10.28 -13.49
N LEU A 159 -11.43 -9.20 -12.84
CA LEU A 159 -10.71 -8.12 -13.52
C LEU A 159 -9.42 -8.66 -14.14
N LYS A 160 -9.14 -8.23 -15.36
CA LYS A 160 -7.93 -8.58 -16.09
C LYS A 160 -6.78 -7.66 -15.71
N HIS A 161 -5.60 -8.24 -15.65
CA HIS A 161 -4.37 -7.48 -15.56
C HIS A 161 -4.20 -6.59 -16.79
N ARG A 162 -3.63 -5.39 -16.59
CA ARG A 162 -3.46 -4.38 -17.64
C ARG A 162 -2.66 -4.89 -18.84
N GLU A 163 -1.63 -5.70 -18.61
CA GLU A 163 -0.63 -6.07 -19.63
C GLU A 163 -0.59 -7.58 -19.90
N LYS A 164 -1.26 -8.39 -19.10
CA LYS A 164 -1.20 -9.85 -19.18
C LYS A 164 -2.60 -10.42 -19.31
N ASP A 165 -2.74 -11.53 -20.00
CA ASP A 165 -3.99 -12.32 -19.96
C ASP A 165 -4.03 -13.12 -18.66
N LEU A 166 -4.23 -12.40 -17.56
CA LEU A 166 -4.24 -12.93 -16.20
C LEU A 166 -5.35 -12.23 -15.41
N LYS A 167 -6.24 -12.98 -14.80
CA LYS A 167 -7.27 -12.44 -13.93
C LYS A 167 -6.74 -12.24 -12.51
N LEU A 168 -7.35 -11.31 -11.77
CA LEU A 168 -6.96 -11.02 -10.38
C LEU A 168 -6.99 -12.27 -9.51
N PHE A 169 -8.06 -13.10 -9.59
CA PHE A 169 -8.14 -14.31 -8.77
C PHE A 169 -6.99 -15.28 -9.05
N GLU A 170 -6.50 -15.37 -10.29
CA GLU A 170 -5.38 -16.23 -10.66
C GLU A 170 -4.06 -15.73 -10.07
N ALA A 171 -3.85 -14.39 -10.09
CA ALA A 171 -2.70 -13.76 -9.46
C ALA A 171 -2.74 -13.95 -7.93
N MET A 172 -3.89 -13.71 -7.31
CA MET A 172 -4.10 -13.94 -5.87
C MET A 172 -3.84 -15.40 -5.49
N ASN A 173 -4.32 -16.35 -6.28
CA ASN A 173 -4.08 -17.79 -6.04
C ASN A 173 -2.59 -18.14 -6.10
N LYS A 174 -1.82 -17.58 -7.06
CA LYS A 174 -0.36 -17.74 -7.13
C LYS A 174 0.35 -17.18 -5.90
N CYS A 175 -0.25 -16.22 -5.23
CA CYS A 175 0.23 -15.61 -3.99
C CYS A 175 -0.36 -16.28 -2.73
N GLN A 176 -0.90 -17.49 -2.85
CA GLN A 176 -1.43 -18.30 -1.74
C GLN A 176 -2.61 -17.67 -0.98
N VAL A 177 -3.37 -16.80 -1.64
CA VAL A 177 -4.60 -16.22 -1.07
C VAL A 177 -5.66 -17.31 -0.94
N ASP A 178 -6.33 -17.36 0.19
CA ASP A 178 -7.49 -18.26 0.39
C ASP A 178 -8.74 -17.68 -0.30
N LEU A 179 -8.89 -18.02 -1.58
CA LEU A 179 -9.99 -17.51 -2.39
C LEU A 179 -11.37 -17.92 -1.88
N ASN A 180 -11.49 -19.04 -1.15
CA ASN A 180 -12.77 -19.47 -0.59
C ASN A 180 -13.20 -18.50 0.51
N ILE A 181 -12.26 -18.11 1.37
CA ILE A 181 -12.52 -17.10 2.41
C ILE A 181 -12.82 -15.75 1.78
N ILE A 182 -12.06 -15.30 0.77
CA ILE A 182 -12.32 -14.03 0.08
C ILE A 182 -13.74 -14.02 -0.55
N LYS A 183 -14.12 -15.08 -1.24
CA LYS A 183 -15.47 -15.22 -1.84
C LYS A 183 -16.58 -15.27 -0.81
N SER A 184 -16.31 -15.80 0.38
CA SER A 184 -17.29 -15.82 1.48
C SER A 184 -17.59 -14.45 2.07
N LYS A 185 -16.80 -13.43 1.69
CA LYS A 185 -16.89 -12.04 2.21
C LYS A 185 -16.73 -11.94 3.73
N LYS A 186 -16.08 -12.92 4.33
CA LYS A 186 -15.78 -12.90 5.77
C LYS A 186 -14.74 -11.82 6.05
N THR A 187 -14.97 -11.04 7.11
CA THR A 187 -13.99 -10.08 7.61
C THR A 187 -12.83 -10.84 8.26
N LEU A 188 -11.60 -10.48 7.90
CA LEU A 188 -10.37 -11.12 8.40
C LEU A 188 -9.80 -10.43 9.64
N LEU A 189 -10.29 -9.24 9.97
CA LEU A 189 -9.80 -8.40 11.05
C LEU A 189 -10.97 -7.85 11.88
N ASP A 190 -10.90 -7.98 13.20
CA ASP A 190 -11.87 -7.31 14.08
C ASP A 190 -11.44 -5.86 14.35
N LYS A 191 -12.25 -4.91 13.88
CA LYS A 191 -12.00 -3.47 14.08
C LYS A 191 -11.96 -3.07 15.56
N LYS A 192 -12.60 -3.84 16.45
CA LYS A 192 -12.64 -3.55 17.89
C LYS A 192 -11.28 -3.76 18.57
N GLU A 193 -10.40 -4.52 17.95
CA GLU A 193 -9.03 -4.74 18.44
C GLU A 193 -8.10 -3.59 18.09
N ILE A 194 -8.46 -2.72 17.13
CA ILE A 194 -7.64 -1.61 16.67
C ILE A 194 -7.92 -0.38 17.51
N LEU A 195 -6.92 0.10 18.27
CA LEU A 195 -6.98 1.36 19.00
C LEU A 195 -6.86 2.57 18.09
N ALA A 196 -5.94 2.49 17.13
CA ALA A 196 -5.69 3.51 16.13
C ALA A 196 -5.04 2.89 14.89
N PHE A 197 -5.27 3.48 13.72
CA PHE A 197 -4.51 3.20 12.49
C PHE A 197 -3.69 4.43 12.15
N VAL A 198 -2.40 4.23 11.93
CA VAL A 198 -1.45 5.29 11.55
C VAL A 198 -0.81 4.91 10.22
N GLU A 199 -0.96 5.75 9.24
CA GLU A 199 -0.31 5.59 7.95
C GLU A 199 0.63 6.75 7.69
N VAL A 200 1.91 6.46 7.53
CA VAL A 200 2.90 7.41 7.02
C VAL A 200 2.94 7.24 5.50
N HIS A 201 2.60 8.28 4.80
CA HIS A 201 2.55 8.28 3.33
C HIS A 201 3.28 9.48 2.75
N ILE A 202 3.82 9.34 1.56
CA ILE A 202 4.37 10.49 0.82
C ILE A 202 3.24 11.44 0.39
N GLU A 203 3.54 12.72 0.27
CA GLU A 203 2.52 13.70 -0.13
C GLU A 203 2.03 13.50 -1.56
N GLN A 204 2.87 13.02 -2.45
CA GLN A 204 2.63 12.94 -3.91
C GLN A 204 2.31 14.31 -4.52
N GLY A 205 2.84 15.38 -3.92
CA GLY A 205 2.58 16.75 -4.30
C GLY A 205 3.69 17.72 -3.83
N PRO A 206 3.61 19.00 -4.20
CA PRO A 206 4.70 19.95 -3.96
C PRO A 206 4.55 20.78 -2.68
N VAL A 207 3.45 20.66 -1.92
CA VAL A 207 3.10 21.65 -0.87
C VAL A 207 4.07 21.58 0.30
N LEU A 208 4.38 20.38 0.80
CA LEU A 208 5.31 20.21 1.93
C LEU A 208 6.71 20.71 1.57
N ILE A 209 7.17 20.38 0.36
CA ILE A 209 8.48 20.81 -0.14
C ILE A 209 8.53 22.33 -0.25
N GLN A 210 7.53 22.97 -0.86
CA GLN A 210 7.47 24.43 -0.99
C GLN A 210 7.42 25.13 0.37
N LYS A 211 6.71 24.55 1.33
CA LYS A 211 6.61 25.07 2.70
C LYS A 211 7.78 24.69 3.58
N LYS A 212 8.71 23.84 3.10
CA LYS A 212 9.82 23.28 3.87
C LYS A 212 9.36 22.56 5.15
N TRP A 213 8.19 21.92 5.10
CA TRP A 213 7.67 21.15 6.21
C TRP A 213 8.11 19.69 6.08
N PRO A 214 8.64 19.08 7.15
CA PRO A 214 9.09 17.68 7.09
C PRO A 214 7.92 16.68 7.06
N ALA A 215 6.78 17.04 7.62
CA ALA A 215 5.57 16.24 7.69
C ALA A 215 4.35 17.11 7.97
N ALA A 216 3.16 16.57 7.74
CA ALA A 216 1.89 17.16 8.11
C ALA A 216 0.87 16.08 8.48
N ILE A 217 -0.11 16.44 9.29
CA ILE A 217 -1.26 15.57 9.59
C ILE A 217 -2.37 15.87 8.58
N VAL A 218 -2.84 14.84 7.89
CA VAL A 218 -3.96 14.95 6.95
C VAL A 218 -5.25 15.13 7.75
N THR A 219 -5.94 16.27 7.55
CA THR A 219 -7.21 16.58 8.22
C THR A 219 -8.43 16.23 7.36
N GLY A 220 -8.24 15.97 6.08
CA GLY A 220 -9.30 15.59 5.16
C GLY A 220 -8.78 15.33 3.76
N ILE A 221 -9.52 14.52 3.02
CA ILE A 221 -9.24 14.20 1.62
C ILE A 221 -10.27 14.92 0.75
N ARG A 222 -9.82 15.70 -0.23
CA ARG A 222 -10.71 16.41 -1.17
C ARG A 222 -11.50 15.48 -2.07
N GLY A 223 -11.01 14.25 -2.28
CA GLY A 223 -11.54 13.33 -3.27
C GLY A 223 -11.17 13.72 -4.70
N ASN A 224 -11.71 13.00 -5.64
CA ASN A 224 -11.55 13.28 -7.07
C ASN A 224 -12.80 12.86 -7.83
N PHE A 225 -12.97 13.44 -9.03
CA PHE A 225 -13.95 13.00 -10.00
C PHE A 225 -13.23 12.27 -11.13
N ARG A 226 -13.72 11.08 -11.48
CA ARG A 226 -13.21 10.32 -12.62
C ARG A 226 -14.35 10.00 -13.57
N TYR A 227 -14.22 10.45 -14.80
CA TYR A 227 -15.10 10.02 -15.89
C TYR A 227 -14.47 8.80 -16.56
N ARG A 228 -15.14 7.65 -16.47
CA ARG A 228 -14.63 6.42 -17.10
C ARG A 228 -14.66 6.47 -18.62
N ASN A 229 -15.68 7.12 -19.15
CA ASN A 229 -15.86 7.30 -20.58
C ASN A 229 -16.36 8.72 -20.86
N ILE A 230 -15.72 9.41 -21.78
CA ILE A 230 -16.18 10.67 -22.32
C ILE A 230 -16.48 10.38 -23.80
N ILE A 231 -17.71 10.63 -24.23
CA ILE A 231 -18.13 10.45 -25.61
C ILE A 231 -18.42 11.82 -26.18
N CYS A 232 -17.61 12.24 -27.14
CA CYS A 232 -17.88 13.42 -27.98
C CYS A 232 -18.63 12.96 -29.23
N LYS A 233 -19.82 13.50 -29.46
CA LYS A 233 -20.63 13.16 -30.63
C LYS A 233 -20.62 14.32 -31.59
N GLY A 234 -20.20 14.05 -32.79
CA GLY A 234 -20.28 14.98 -33.93
C GLY A 234 -21.07 14.39 -35.09
N SER A 235 -21.18 15.12 -36.13
CA SER A 235 -21.75 14.66 -37.40
C SER A 235 -20.72 14.79 -38.52
N ALA A 236 -20.70 13.78 -39.39
CA ALA A 236 -19.82 13.79 -40.54
C ALA A 236 -20.20 14.93 -41.50
N GLY A 237 -19.20 15.61 -42.02
CA GLY A 237 -19.38 16.70 -42.96
C GLY A 237 -18.16 16.90 -43.84
N HIS A 238 -18.33 17.46 -45.00
CA HIS A 238 -17.22 17.74 -45.92
C HIS A 238 -16.38 18.90 -45.40
N SER A 239 -15.09 18.67 -45.18
CA SER A 239 -14.17 19.62 -44.56
C SER A 239 -14.03 20.96 -45.29
N GLY A 240 -14.17 20.98 -46.61
CA GLY A 240 -14.04 22.17 -47.47
C GLY A 240 -15.32 22.93 -47.73
N THR A 241 -16.51 22.34 -47.53
CA THR A 241 -17.79 22.97 -47.92
C THR A 241 -18.65 23.40 -46.73
N ILE A 242 -18.43 22.82 -45.55
CA ILE A 242 -19.18 23.20 -44.35
C ILE A 242 -18.40 24.26 -43.57
N PRO A 243 -18.93 25.49 -43.48
CA PRO A 243 -18.31 26.54 -42.68
C PRO A 243 -18.20 26.15 -41.20
N ARG A 244 -17.19 26.66 -40.50
CA ARG A 244 -16.90 26.31 -39.10
C ARG A 244 -18.11 26.44 -38.16
N TRP A 245 -18.91 27.48 -38.34
CA TRP A 245 -20.11 27.73 -37.52
C TRP A 245 -21.29 26.82 -37.77
N LEU A 246 -21.24 26.01 -38.82
CA LEU A 246 -22.26 24.98 -39.14
C LEU A 246 -21.75 23.55 -38.85
N ARG A 247 -20.51 23.41 -38.41
CA ARG A 247 -19.95 22.10 -38.09
C ARG A 247 -20.43 21.64 -36.72
N ASN A 248 -20.84 20.40 -36.65
CA ASN A 248 -21.00 19.67 -35.41
C ASN A 248 -19.78 18.73 -35.23
N ASP A 249 -18.66 19.32 -34.85
CA ASP A 249 -17.37 18.64 -34.78
C ASP A 249 -17.15 18.03 -33.40
N ALA A 250 -16.80 16.75 -33.33
CA ALA A 250 -16.56 16.04 -32.05
C ALA A 250 -15.20 16.38 -31.43
N VAL A 251 -14.33 17.12 -32.13
CA VAL A 251 -12.94 17.43 -31.69
C VAL A 251 -12.82 18.89 -31.24
N PHE A 252 -13.68 19.81 -31.73
CA PHE A 252 -13.61 21.24 -31.43
C PHE A 252 -14.88 21.76 -30.77
#